data_c2927f8dca694654ea47f9817b3274d9
#
_entry.id   c2927f8dca694654ea47f9817b3274d9
#
_cell.length_a   1.000
_cell.length_b   1.000
_cell.length_c   1.000
_cell.angle_alpha   90.00
_cell.angle_beta   90.00
_cell.angle_gamma   90.00
#
_symmetry.space_group_name_H-M   'P 1'
#
loop_
_entity.id
_entity.type
_entity.pdbx_description
1 polymer ?
#
loop_
_entity_poly.entity_id
_entity_poly.type
_entity_poly.pdbx_seq_one_letter_code
_entity_poly.pdbx_strand_id
1 'polypeptide(L)'
;MLKKIFYISGTLLLIVSIVWEYKVNILIWTIPTLMNIANPVQENIPTNWSSGPSEIQKRTDERPNIILILADDMGYNDISLHNGGAADGSLKTPNIDSLAQSGAWFSRGYAANATCAPSRASIMSGKYPTRFGYEFTPVPDASRFIVSWLVEEDDPVLRARIDSEVANSLPSFMEMGMPTEQITIAEVLRDAGYYTAHIGKWHLGHAYGMDPQSQGFEDSLTLAGSSYLPENDPEVVNAKFDTNIDRMVWTSSQYAARFNGGDLFKPDKYVTDYYTDEALKVIEKNQNRPFFLYLSHWAIHNPLQALRSDVEQMTHMSDHNLQVYSGMIAALDRSVGKVIDLSLIHI
;
A
#
# COMPACT_ATOMS: atom_id res chain seq x y z
N MET A 1 56.36 -17.18 11.78
CA MET A 1 55.01 -17.33 12.31
C MET A 1 54.41 -15.98 12.71
N LEU A 2 55.06 -15.18 13.54
CA LEU A 2 54.57 -13.85 13.97
C LEU A 2 54.26 -12.88 12.81
N LYS A 3 55.07 -12.76 11.78
CA LYS A 3 54.81 -11.88 10.62
C LYS A 3 53.52 -12.26 9.86
N LYS A 4 53.24 -13.57 9.70
CA LYS A 4 51.98 -14.01 9.06
C LYS A 4 50.77 -13.68 9.91
N ILE A 5 50.85 -13.82 11.23
CA ILE A 5 49.79 -13.46 12.16
C ILE A 5 49.51 -11.95 12.10
N PHE A 6 50.57 -11.12 12.06
CA PHE A 6 50.46 -9.67 11.96
C PHE A 6 49.80 -9.23 10.64
N TYR A 7 50.15 -9.85 9.51
CA TYR A 7 49.48 -9.57 8.23
C TYR A 7 48.01 -10.01 8.23
N ILE A 8 47.71 -11.19 8.79
CA ILE A 8 46.31 -11.66 8.88
C ILE A 8 45.48 -10.74 9.77
N SER A 9 45.99 -10.34 10.94
CA SER A 9 45.25 -9.43 11.83
C SER A 9 45.11 -8.04 11.23
N GLY A 10 46.11 -7.51 10.53
CA GLY A 10 46.04 -6.23 9.82
C GLY A 10 45.04 -6.25 8.70
N THR A 11 45.01 -7.33 7.92
CA THR A 11 43.98 -7.51 6.86
C THR A 11 42.59 -7.64 7.44
N LEU A 12 42.40 -8.36 8.55
CA LEU A 12 41.11 -8.50 9.21
C LEU A 12 40.60 -7.15 9.75
N LEU A 13 41.47 -6.37 10.39
CA LEU A 13 41.13 -5.03 10.86
C LEU A 13 40.75 -4.09 9.72
N LEU A 14 41.45 -4.16 8.59
CA LEU A 14 41.12 -3.39 7.40
C LEU A 14 39.72 -3.78 6.83
N ILE A 15 39.45 -5.08 6.74
CA ILE A 15 38.13 -5.58 6.29
C ILE A 15 37.02 -5.11 7.24
N VAL A 16 37.21 -5.23 8.54
CA VAL A 16 36.28 -4.76 9.55
C VAL A 16 36.05 -3.26 9.42
N SER A 17 37.07 -2.46 9.22
CA SER A 17 36.95 -1.01 9.00
C SER A 17 36.16 -0.69 7.73
N ILE A 18 36.44 -1.38 6.62
CA ILE A 18 35.72 -1.21 5.36
C ILE A 18 34.24 -1.60 5.54
N VAL A 19 33.96 -2.75 6.17
CA VAL A 19 32.59 -3.19 6.43
C VAL A 19 31.87 -2.19 7.32
N TRP A 20 32.54 -1.64 8.32
CA TRP A 20 31.96 -0.63 9.20
C TRP A 20 31.63 0.67 8.47
N GLU A 21 32.54 1.16 7.63
CA GLU A 21 32.35 2.37 6.82
C GLU A 21 31.22 2.22 5.79
N TYR A 22 31.15 1.05 5.12
CA TYR A 22 30.19 0.80 4.06
C TYR A 22 28.98 -0.04 4.50
N LYS A 23 28.75 -0.21 5.80
CA LYS A 23 27.71 -1.09 6.37
C LYS A 23 26.31 -0.84 5.79
N VAL A 24 25.90 0.45 5.62
CA VAL A 24 24.61 0.82 5.03
C VAL A 24 24.54 0.39 3.57
N ASN A 25 25.56 0.70 2.79
CA ASN A 25 25.61 0.33 1.37
C ASN A 25 25.58 -1.20 1.18
N ILE A 26 26.30 -1.94 2.03
CA ILE A 26 26.31 -3.41 2.01
C ILE A 26 24.92 -3.95 2.35
N LEU A 27 24.27 -3.39 3.38
CA LEU A 27 22.91 -3.77 3.76
C LEU A 27 21.94 -3.52 2.61
N ILE A 28 21.91 -2.30 2.08
CA ILE A 28 21.05 -1.89 0.97
C ILE A 28 21.29 -2.80 -0.24
N TRP A 29 22.52 -3.14 -0.57
CA TRP A 29 22.84 -4.01 -1.71
C TRP A 29 22.40 -5.47 -1.50
N THR A 30 22.41 -5.98 -0.28
CA THR A 30 22.07 -7.38 0.03
C THR A 30 20.57 -7.63 0.21
N ILE A 31 19.80 -6.62 0.64
CA ILE A 31 18.36 -6.75 0.92
C ILE A 31 17.56 -7.37 -0.24
N PRO A 32 17.68 -6.92 -1.50
CA PRO A 32 16.85 -7.47 -2.60
C PRO A 32 17.10 -8.95 -2.81
N THR A 33 18.35 -9.38 -2.72
CA THR A 33 18.72 -10.79 -2.88
C THR A 33 18.11 -11.65 -1.78
N LEU A 34 18.21 -11.20 -0.53
CA LEU A 34 17.65 -11.92 0.61
C LEU A 34 16.10 -11.96 0.54
N MET A 35 15.47 -10.87 0.16
CA MET A 35 14.02 -10.82 0.00
C MET A 35 13.53 -11.75 -1.11
N ASN A 36 14.21 -11.78 -2.25
CA ASN A 36 13.83 -12.65 -3.37
C ASN A 36 14.04 -14.15 -3.06
N ILE A 37 15.01 -14.48 -2.22
CA ILE A 37 15.20 -15.85 -1.72
C ILE A 37 14.10 -16.23 -0.71
N ALA A 38 13.80 -15.33 0.22
CA ALA A 38 12.81 -15.58 1.27
C ALA A 38 11.37 -15.56 0.74
N ASN A 39 11.09 -14.70 -0.23
CA ASN A 39 9.76 -14.47 -0.79
C ASN A 39 9.84 -14.45 -2.34
N PRO A 40 9.97 -15.61 -2.98
CA PRO A 40 10.05 -15.69 -4.44
C PRO A 40 8.72 -15.20 -5.06
N VAL A 41 8.84 -14.32 -6.06
CA VAL A 41 7.69 -13.76 -6.79
C VAL A 41 7.59 -14.47 -8.14
N GLN A 42 6.46 -15.10 -8.40
CA GLN A 42 6.16 -15.79 -9.66
C GLN A 42 5.77 -14.78 -10.76
N GLU A 43 5.72 -15.23 -11.99
CA GLU A 43 5.11 -14.46 -13.08
C GLU A 43 3.60 -14.29 -12.84
N ASN A 44 2.95 -13.39 -13.60
CA ASN A 44 1.53 -13.10 -13.44
C ASN A 44 0.68 -14.38 -13.52
N ILE A 45 -0.28 -14.49 -12.61
CA ILE A 45 -1.28 -15.55 -12.59
C ILE A 45 -2.68 -14.95 -12.69
N PRO A 46 -3.62 -15.60 -13.38
CA PRO A 46 -5.01 -15.14 -13.45
C PRO A 46 -5.67 -15.13 -12.07
N THR A 47 -6.33 -14.04 -11.73
CA THR A 47 -7.18 -13.93 -10.55
C THR A 47 -8.57 -14.54 -10.83
N ASN A 48 -8.97 -15.51 -10.04
CA ASN A 48 -10.26 -16.20 -10.21
C ASN A 48 -11.29 -15.69 -9.20
N TRP A 49 -11.75 -14.45 -9.39
CA TRP A 49 -12.81 -13.88 -8.57
C TRP A 49 -14.10 -14.70 -8.62
N SER A 50 -14.73 -14.86 -7.49
CA SER A 50 -16.04 -15.50 -7.37
C SER A 50 -17.10 -14.76 -8.17
N SER A 51 -17.94 -15.50 -8.87
CA SER A 51 -18.99 -14.94 -9.71
C SER A 51 -20.35 -15.04 -9.02
N GLY A 52 -21.15 -14.00 -9.17
CA GLY A 52 -22.56 -14.03 -8.82
C GLY A 52 -23.40 -14.88 -9.79
N PRO A 53 -24.73 -14.93 -9.59
CA PRO A 53 -25.64 -15.63 -10.50
C PRO A 53 -25.55 -15.08 -11.92
N SER A 54 -25.58 -15.99 -12.93
CA SER A 54 -25.45 -15.62 -14.35
C SER A 54 -26.73 -14.98 -14.93
N GLU A 55 -27.87 -15.22 -14.30
CA GLU A 55 -29.13 -14.63 -14.73
C GLU A 55 -29.58 -13.54 -13.75
N ILE A 56 -30.15 -12.47 -14.29
CA ILE A 56 -30.90 -11.49 -13.51
C ILE A 56 -32.17 -12.22 -13.03
N GLN A 57 -32.07 -13.00 -11.96
CA GLN A 57 -33.26 -13.24 -11.16
C GLN A 57 -33.80 -11.84 -10.84
N LYS A 58 -35.05 -11.55 -11.18
CA LYS A 58 -35.67 -10.25 -10.87
C LYS A 58 -35.16 -9.79 -9.52
N ARG A 59 -34.34 -8.76 -9.52
CA ARG A 59 -33.66 -8.28 -8.31
C ARG A 59 -34.74 -7.90 -7.30
N THR A 60 -35.16 -8.86 -6.50
CA THR A 60 -36.07 -8.65 -5.36
C THR A 60 -35.34 -8.06 -4.18
N ASP A 61 -33.99 -8.01 -4.30
CA ASP A 61 -33.09 -7.50 -3.29
C ASP A 61 -32.77 -6.03 -3.59
N GLU A 62 -33.31 -5.11 -2.82
CA GLU A 62 -33.12 -3.67 -2.96
C GLU A 62 -31.85 -3.15 -2.28
N ARG A 63 -31.02 -4.04 -1.68
CA ARG A 63 -29.77 -3.64 -1.04
C ARG A 63 -28.79 -3.05 -2.07
N PRO A 64 -28.21 -1.85 -1.81
CA PRO A 64 -27.28 -1.23 -2.74
C PRO A 64 -25.95 -1.99 -2.78
N ASN A 65 -25.23 -1.91 -3.89
CA ASN A 65 -23.80 -2.25 -3.93
C ASN A 65 -23.02 -1.20 -3.16
N ILE A 66 -21.93 -1.61 -2.52
CA ILE A 66 -21.07 -0.74 -1.72
C ILE A 66 -19.64 -0.83 -2.26
N ILE A 67 -19.10 0.29 -2.72
CA ILE A 67 -17.69 0.40 -3.14
C ILE A 67 -17.01 1.41 -2.25
N LEU A 68 -16.05 0.97 -1.47
CA LEU A 68 -15.21 1.82 -0.63
C LEU A 68 -13.84 1.97 -1.28
N ILE A 69 -13.53 3.14 -1.82
CA ILE A 69 -12.22 3.46 -2.39
C ILE A 69 -11.41 4.22 -1.34
N LEU A 70 -10.21 3.71 -1.01
CA LEU A 70 -9.31 4.34 -0.07
C LEU A 70 -8.00 4.69 -0.78
N ALA A 71 -7.63 5.98 -0.76
CA ALA A 71 -6.30 6.45 -1.13
C ALA A 71 -5.36 6.36 0.06
N ASP A 72 -4.08 6.04 -0.19
CA ASP A 72 -3.05 5.92 0.84
C ASP A 72 -2.14 7.15 0.84
N ASP A 73 -2.04 7.84 1.97
CA ASP A 73 -1.23 9.04 2.21
C ASP A 73 -1.63 10.28 1.35
N MET A 74 -2.87 10.36 0.87
CA MET A 74 -3.34 11.51 0.12
C MET A 74 -3.67 12.68 1.07
N GLY A 75 -3.08 13.85 0.79
CA GLY A 75 -3.30 15.08 1.55
C GLY A 75 -4.62 15.78 1.21
N TYR A 76 -5.11 16.59 2.14
CA TYR A 76 -6.37 17.34 1.97
C TYR A 76 -6.39 18.25 0.74
N ASN A 77 -5.24 18.87 0.41
CA ASN A 77 -5.10 19.81 -0.70
C ASN A 77 -4.68 19.15 -2.03
N ASP A 78 -4.56 17.83 -2.09
CA ASP A 78 -4.07 17.14 -3.29
C ASP A 78 -5.14 17.02 -4.37
N ILE A 79 -6.42 17.10 -4.00
CA ILE A 79 -7.56 17.10 -4.95
C ILE A 79 -7.98 18.52 -5.33
N SER A 80 -8.50 18.69 -6.54
CA SER A 80 -8.90 20.01 -7.05
C SER A 80 -10.19 20.57 -6.45
N LEU A 81 -10.98 19.76 -5.76
CA LEU A 81 -12.26 20.12 -5.17
C LEU A 81 -12.21 21.34 -4.22
N HIS A 82 -11.11 21.50 -3.48
CA HIS A 82 -10.94 22.57 -2.48
C HIS A 82 -10.11 23.76 -2.99
N ASN A 83 -10.05 23.99 -4.30
CA ASN A 83 -9.08 24.87 -4.94
C ASN A 83 -7.62 24.40 -4.70
N GLY A 84 -7.45 23.11 -4.37
CA GLY A 84 -6.19 22.41 -4.32
C GLY A 84 -5.81 21.87 -5.68
N GLY A 85 -5.08 20.80 -5.67
CA GLY A 85 -4.58 20.12 -6.86
C GLY A 85 -3.06 20.16 -6.88
N ALA A 86 -2.43 19.33 -6.04
CA ALA A 86 -1.02 19.33 -5.73
C ALA A 86 -0.54 20.73 -5.23
N ALA A 87 0.77 20.98 -5.10
CA ALA A 87 1.31 22.13 -4.38
C ALA A 87 0.93 23.49 -4.95
N ASP A 88 0.65 23.61 -6.24
CA ASP A 88 0.37 24.89 -6.92
C ASP A 88 -1.09 25.05 -7.37
N GLY A 89 -1.94 24.05 -7.11
CA GLY A 89 -3.35 24.05 -7.51
C GLY A 89 -3.59 23.77 -8.99
N SER A 90 -2.57 23.41 -9.75
CA SER A 90 -2.69 23.17 -11.21
C SER A 90 -3.22 21.78 -11.57
N LEU A 91 -3.00 20.79 -10.72
CA LEU A 91 -3.51 19.43 -10.93
C LEU A 91 -5.04 19.40 -10.86
N LYS A 92 -5.66 18.67 -11.78
CA LYS A 92 -7.11 18.45 -11.79
C LYS A 92 -7.44 16.99 -11.47
N THR A 93 -8.50 16.81 -10.66
CA THR A 93 -9.03 15.50 -10.26
C THR A 93 -10.52 15.41 -10.60
N PRO A 94 -10.89 15.49 -11.90
CA PRO A 94 -12.28 15.67 -12.32
C PRO A 94 -13.18 14.51 -11.91
N ASN A 95 -12.67 13.28 -11.86
CA ASN A 95 -13.45 12.11 -11.50
C ASN A 95 -13.75 12.07 -10.00
N ILE A 96 -12.76 12.37 -9.16
CA ILE A 96 -12.94 12.50 -7.70
C ILE A 96 -13.88 13.67 -7.40
N ASP A 97 -13.68 14.81 -8.05
CA ASP A 97 -14.53 16.00 -7.87
C ASP A 97 -15.99 15.73 -8.27
N SER A 98 -16.22 14.89 -9.27
CA SER A 98 -17.57 14.51 -9.72
C SER A 98 -18.37 13.76 -8.66
N LEU A 99 -17.71 12.98 -7.80
CA LEU A 99 -18.35 12.31 -6.66
C LEU A 99 -18.92 13.33 -5.66
N ALA A 100 -18.18 14.40 -5.39
CA ALA A 100 -18.64 15.47 -4.52
C ALA A 100 -19.81 16.27 -5.13
N GLN A 101 -19.82 16.42 -6.47
CA GLN A 101 -20.88 17.14 -7.19
C GLN A 101 -22.19 16.34 -7.29
N SER A 102 -22.10 15.01 -7.39
CA SER A 102 -23.24 14.11 -7.53
C SER A 102 -23.71 13.47 -6.22
N GLY A 103 -22.91 13.58 -5.16
CA GLY A 103 -23.11 12.93 -3.87
C GLY A 103 -23.02 13.89 -2.69
N ALA A 104 -22.47 13.39 -1.58
CA ALA A 104 -22.24 14.16 -0.38
C ALA A 104 -20.72 14.32 -0.12
N TRP A 105 -20.32 15.54 0.16
CA TRP A 105 -18.95 15.86 0.54
C TRP A 105 -18.85 16.24 2.01
N PHE A 106 -17.94 15.59 2.73
CA PHE A 106 -17.68 15.85 4.14
C PHE A 106 -16.44 16.75 4.30
N SER A 107 -16.65 18.05 4.43
CA SER A 107 -15.58 19.04 4.55
C SER A 107 -14.74 18.92 5.83
N ARG A 108 -15.18 18.13 6.80
CA ARG A 108 -14.52 17.89 8.09
C ARG A 108 -14.41 16.40 8.39
N GLY A 109 -14.04 15.61 7.39
CA GLY A 109 -13.65 14.21 7.57
C GLY A 109 -12.22 14.12 8.11
N TYR A 110 -12.02 13.45 9.24
CA TYR A 110 -10.72 13.29 9.86
C TYR A 110 -10.34 11.81 9.89
N ALA A 111 -9.09 11.49 9.54
CA ALA A 111 -8.52 10.18 9.79
C ALA A 111 -8.46 9.93 11.30
N ALA A 112 -8.77 8.71 11.72
CA ALA A 112 -8.80 8.35 13.13
C ALA A 112 -7.40 8.27 13.77
N ASN A 113 -6.36 8.17 12.95
CA ASN A 113 -4.96 8.14 13.35
C ASN A 113 -4.09 8.75 12.24
N ALA A 114 -2.88 9.18 12.59
CA ALA A 114 -1.92 9.75 11.65
C ALA A 114 -1.16 8.71 10.80
N THR A 115 -1.33 7.41 11.08
CA THR A 115 -0.62 6.33 10.39
C THR A 115 -1.59 5.32 9.76
N CYS A 116 -1.10 4.60 8.75
CA CYS A 116 -1.89 3.74 7.87
C CYS A 116 -2.65 2.63 8.61
N ALA A 117 -1.96 1.78 9.36
CA ALA A 117 -2.55 0.58 9.95
C ALA A 117 -3.66 0.89 10.98
N PRO A 118 -3.46 1.77 11.97
CA PRO A 118 -4.53 2.17 12.90
C PRO A 118 -5.71 2.86 12.23
N SER A 119 -5.46 3.70 11.21
CA SER A 119 -6.53 4.35 10.44
C SER A 119 -7.39 3.31 9.71
N ARG A 120 -6.76 2.32 9.08
CA ARG A 120 -7.47 1.21 8.41
C ARG A 120 -8.25 0.34 9.39
N ALA A 121 -7.67 0.06 10.56
CA ALA A 121 -8.37 -0.65 11.64
C ALA A 121 -9.63 0.10 12.09
N SER A 122 -9.55 1.43 12.17
CA SER A 122 -10.72 2.26 12.49
C SER A 122 -11.79 2.23 11.42
N ILE A 123 -11.41 2.27 10.14
CA ILE A 123 -12.35 2.16 9.02
C ILE A 123 -13.05 0.80 9.03
N MET A 124 -12.29 -0.28 9.23
CA MET A 124 -12.86 -1.63 9.22
C MET A 124 -13.73 -1.91 10.45
N SER A 125 -13.37 -1.44 11.64
CA SER A 125 -14.09 -1.73 12.89
C SER A 125 -15.14 -0.69 13.29
N GLY A 126 -15.11 0.51 12.69
CA GLY A 126 -15.94 1.65 13.12
C GLY A 126 -15.57 2.19 14.52
N LYS A 127 -14.38 1.89 15.03
CA LYS A 127 -13.92 2.28 16.37
C LYS A 127 -12.58 3.00 16.30
N TYR A 128 -12.32 3.91 17.23
CA TYR A 128 -10.96 4.45 17.39
C TYR A 128 -9.97 3.35 17.80
N PRO A 129 -8.75 3.32 17.24
CA PRO A 129 -7.79 2.23 17.46
C PRO A 129 -7.32 2.15 18.93
N THR A 130 -7.34 3.26 19.64
CA THR A 130 -7.08 3.34 21.10
C THR A 130 -8.01 2.47 21.94
N ARG A 131 -9.21 2.14 21.41
CA ARG A 131 -10.19 1.31 22.13
C ARG A 131 -9.82 -0.17 22.19
N PHE A 132 -8.93 -0.61 21.32
CA PHE A 132 -8.48 -2.01 21.26
C PHE A 132 -6.95 -2.15 21.15
N GLY A 133 -6.21 -1.06 21.43
CA GLY A 133 -4.76 -1.07 21.57
C GLY A 133 -3.95 -1.24 20.27
N TYR A 134 -4.51 -0.90 19.10
CA TYR A 134 -3.81 -0.98 17.82
C TYR A 134 -3.48 0.43 17.30
N GLU A 135 -2.49 1.08 17.92
CA GLU A 135 -2.24 2.51 17.80
C GLU A 135 -0.99 2.86 16.96
N PHE A 136 -0.29 1.85 16.45
CA PHE A 136 0.94 2.02 15.66
C PHE A 136 0.93 1.13 14.43
N THR A 137 1.78 1.46 13.46
CA THR A 137 2.00 0.64 12.28
C THR A 137 3.08 -0.41 12.56
N PRO A 138 2.75 -1.71 12.54
CA PRO A 138 3.74 -2.76 12.67
C PRO A 138 4.79 -2.69 11.56
N VAL A 139 6.05 -2.91 11.94
CA VAL A 139 7.17 -2.98 11.01
C VAL A 139 7.89 -4.33 11.16
N PRO A 140 8.51 -4.87 10.09
CA PRO A 140 9.30 -6.10 10.17
C PRO A 140 10.32 -6.06 11.30
N ASP A 141 10.56 -7.19 11.97
CA ASP A 141 11.37 -7.27 13.19
C ASP A 141 12.79 -6.66 13.01
N ALA A 142 13.45 -6.96 11.90
CA ALA A 142 14.74 -6.37 11.58
C ALA A 142 14.68 -4.85 11.36
N SER A 143 13.60 -4.35 10.84
CA SER A 143 13.43 -2.91 10.55
C SER A 143 13.37 -2.07 11.82
N ARG A 144 12.92 -2.62 12.95
CA ARG A 144 12.89 -1.91 14.24
C ARG A 144 14.24 -1.31 14.60
N PHE A 145 15.33 -2.04 14.33
CA PHE A 145 16.69 -1.61 14.65
C PHE A 145 17.37 -0.86 13.48
N ILE A 146 17.10 -1.29 12.25
CA ILE A 146 17.73 -0.73 11.06
C ILE A 146 17.23 0.71 10.81
N VAL A 147 15.92 0.95 10.92
CA VAL A 147 15.33 2.26 10.65
C VAL A 147 15.88 3.34 11.57
N SER A 148 16.00 3.07 12.89
CA SER A 148 16.55 4.05 13.81
C SER A 148 17.98 4.45 13.47
N TRP A 149 18.77 3.48 13.04
CA TRP A 149 20.15 3.69 12.65
C TRP A 149 20.28 4.48 11.34
N LEU A 150 19.42 4.20 10.34
CA LEU A 150 19.39 4.95 9.10
C LEU A 150 18.96 6.42 9.33
N VAL A 151 17.94 6.64 10.18
CA VAL A 151 17.50 8.00 10.54
C VAL A 151 18.57 8.77 11.28
N GLU A 152 19.35 8.14 12.17
CA GLU A 152 20.45 8.81 12.88
C GLU A 152 21.56 9.26 11.93
N GLU A 153 21.81 8.52 10.84
CA GLU A 153 22.78 8.91 9.82
C GLU A 153 22.28 10.04 8.92
N ASP A 154 20.98 10.07 8.62
CA ASP A 154 20.37 11.09 7.75
C ASP A 154 20.17 12.43 8.49
N ASP A 155 19.80 12.40 9.76
CA ASP A 155 19.59 13.60 10.57
C ASP A 155 20.12 13.42 12.01
N PRO A 156 21.35 13.89 12.29
CA PRO A 156 21.94 13.75 13.62
C PRO A 156 21.23 14.61 14.70
N VAL A 157 20.37 15.55 14.33
CA VAL A 157 19.58 16.36 15.26
C VAL A 157 18.35 15.63 15.74
N LEU A 158 17.66 14.90 14.83
CA LEU A 158 16.50 14.09 15.14
C LEU A 158 16.92 12.63 15.43
N ARG A 159 17.66 12.43 16.50
CA ARG A 159 18.12 11.09 16.88
C ARG A 159 16.97 10.19 17.28
N ALA A 160 16.70 9.18 16.47
CA ALA A 160 15.82 8.09 16.85
C ALA A 160 16.46 7.27 17.98
N ARG A 161 15.76 7.13 19.10
CA ARG A 161 16.19 6.26 20.21
C ARG A 161 15.31 5.04 20.24
N ILE A 162 15.95 3.87 20.22
CA ILE A 162 15.29 2.60 20.48
C ILE A 162 15.50 2.25 21.96
N ASP A 163 14.40 2.01 22.65
CA ASP A 163 14.41 1.26 23.89
C ASP A 163 14.50 -0.23 23.53
N SER A 164 15.71 -0.80 23.67
CA SER A 164 15.96 -2.19 23.29
C SER A 164 15.20 -3.20 24.14
N GLU A 165 14.87 -2.86 25.39
CA GLU A 165 14.08 -3.74 26.25
C GLU A 165 12.64 -3.82 25.74
N VAL A 166 12.04 -2.68 25.46
CA VAL A 166 10.69 -2.59 24.87
C VAL A 166 10.67 -3.24 23.50
N ALA A 167 11.64 -2.93 22.61
CA ALA A 167 11.68 -3.47 21.26
C ALA A 167 11.79 -5.01 21.22
N ASN A 168 12.55 -5.60 22.16
CA ASN A 168 12.69 -7.05 22.28
C ASN A 168 11.45 -7.73 22.95
N SER A 169 10.65 -6.98 23.68
CA SER A 169 9.42 -7.49 24.31
C SER A 169 8.19 -7.48 23.38
N LEU A 170 8.26 -6.76 22.27
CA LEU A 170 7.17 -6.71 21.29
C LEU A 170 6.96 -8.08 20.64
N PRO A 171 5.71 -8.46 20.30
CA PRO A 171 5.43 -9.62 19.47
C PRO A 171 6.16 -9.55 18.12
N SER A 172 6.35 -10.69 17.47
CA SER A 172 6.88 -10.72 16.10
C SER A 172 5.95 -9.99 15.12
N PHE A 173 6.50 -9.49 14.01
CA PHE A 173 5.71 -8.81 12.98
C PHE A 173 4.51 -9.63 12.51
N MET A 174 4.66 -10.96 12.43
CA MET A 174 3.59 -11.86 12.00
C MET A 174 2.45 -12.01 13.03
N GLU A 175 2.73 -11.70 14.30
CA GLU A 175 1.75 -11.73 15.39
C GLU A 175 1.10 -10.36 15.63
N MET A 176 1.54 -9.32 14.93
CA MET A 176 1.00 -7.96 15.08
C MET A 176 -0.04 -7.67 14.02
N GLY A 177 -1.21 -7.23 14.45
CA GLY A 177 -2.32 -6.82 13.60
C GLY A 177 -3.51 -6.32 14.41
N MET A 178 -4.59 -6.04 13.72
CA MET A 178 -5.86 -5.73 14.38
C MET A 178 -6.33 -6.97 15.16
N PRO A 179 -6.68 -6.84 16.45
CA PRO A 179 -7.19 -7.97 17.22
C PRO A 179 -8.40 -8.63 16.56
N THR A 180 -8.38 -9.95 16.46
CA THR A 180 -9.38 -10.74 15.74
C THR A 180 -10.78 -10.72 16.36
N GLU A 181 -10.91 -10.23 17.58
CA GLU A 181 -12.18 -10.01 18.26
C GLU A 181 -12.89 -8.73 17.78
N GLN A 182 -12.21 -7.89 17.01
CA GLN A 182 -12.82 -6.72 16.41
C GLN A 182 -13.59 -7.12 15.16
N ILE A 183 -14.91 -7.02 15.24
CA ILE A 183 -15.79 -7.29 14.09
C ILE A 183 -15.59 -6.19 13.05
N THR A 184 -15.36 -6.59 11.80
CA THR A 184 -15.16 -5.70 10.66
C THR A 184 -16.47 -5.41 9.92
N ILE A 185 -16.50 -4.30 9.18
CA ILE A 185 -17.60 -4.02 8.25
C ILE A 185 -17.78 -5.12 7.20
N ALA A 186 -16.68 -5.79 6.80
CA ALA A 186 -16.74 -6.90 5.84
C ALA A 186 -17.47 -8.11 6.43
N GLU A 187 -17.20 -8.46 7.68
CA GLU A 187 -17.94 -9.54 8.38
C GLU A 187 -19.42 -9.21 8.51
N VAL A 188 -19.75 -7.98 8.93
CA VAL A 188 -21.16 -7.54 9.05
C VAL A 188 -21.89 -7.62 7.71
N LEU A 189 -21.24 -7.17 6.64
CA LEU A 189 -21.85 -7.19 5.29
C LEU A 189 -21.94 -8.61 4.72
N ARG A 190 -20.92 -9.46 4.95
CA ARG A 190 -20.99 -10.89 4.59
C ARG A 190 -22.15 -11.59 5.29
N ASP A 191 -22.30 -11.38 6.58
CA ASP A 191 -23.40 -11.96 7.38
C ASP A 191 -24.76 -11.42 6.94
N ALA A 192 -24.80 -10.21 6.38
CA ALA A 192 -25.98 -9.64 5.72
C ALA A 192 -26.19 -10.17 4.29
N GLY A 193 -25.36 -11.10 3.79
CA GLY A 193 -25.48 -11.74 2.49
C GLY A 193 -24.92 -10.94 1.31
N TYR A 194 -23.99 -10.02 1.57
CA TYR A 194 -23.17 -9.40 0.52
C TYR A 194 -22.02 -10.34 0.11
N TYR A 195 -21.68 -10.36 -1.15
CA TYR A 195 -20.37 -10.79 -1.58
C TYR A 195 -19.34 -9.73 -1.18
N THR A 196 -18.23 -10.13 -0.58
CA THR A 196 -17.23 -9.21 -0.05
C THR A 196 -15.89 -9.43 -0.73
N ALA A 197 -15.33 -8.39 -1.33
CA ALA A 197 -14.04 -8.42 -2.02
C ALA A 197 -13.11 -7.31 -1.54
N HIS A 198 -11.83 -7.65 -1.35
CA HIS A 198 -10.77 -6.72 -1.01
C HIS A 198 -9.72 -6.68 -2.13
N ILE A 199 -9.29 -5.47 -2.52
CA ILE A 199 -8.22 -5.24 -3.48
C ILE A 199 -7.27 -4.18 -2.94
N GLY A 200 -5.98 -4.50 -2.86
CA GLY A 200 -4.90 -3.57 -2.55
C GLY A 200 -4.30 -3.74 -1.15
N LYS A 201 -3.98 -2.63 -0.49
CA LYS A 201 -3.31 -2.63 0.82
C LYS A 201 -4.24 -3.03 1.94
N TRP A 202 -3.92 -4.10 2.65
CA TRP A 202 -4.62 -4.54 3.86
C TRP A 202 -4.06 -3.89 5.12
N HIS A 203 -2.85 -4.23 5.51
CA HIS A 203 -2.07 -3.66 6.61
C HIS A 203 -2.68 -3.83 8.01
N LEU A 204 -3.50 -4.86 8.22
CA LEU A 204 -4.14 -5.17 9.51
C LEU A 204 -3.71 -6.51 10.11
N GLY A 205 -2.62 -7.09 9.57
CA GLY A 205 -2.06 -8.38 9.96
C GLY A 205 -1.99 -9.36 8.81
N HIS A 206 -1.17 -10.40 8.97
CA HIS A 206 -0.84 -11.35 7.90
C HIS A 206 -1.13 -12.80 8.25
N ALA A 207 -1.27 -13.12 9.54
CA ALA A 207 -1.41 -14.47 10.04
C ALA A 207 -2.40 -14.52 11.21
N TYR A 208 -2.61 -15.71 11.75
CA TYR A 208 -3.41 -15.95 12.97
C TYR A 208 -4.83 -15.36 12.93
N GLY A 209 -5.49 -15.43 11.77
CA GLY A 209 -6.85 -14.93 11.60
C GLY A 209 -6.96 -13.42 11.36
N MET A 210 -5.84 -12.73 11.12
CA MET A 210 -5.80 -11.30 10.84
C MET A 210 -5.75 -10.96 9.34
N ASP A 211 -5.70 -11.97 8.48
CA ASP A 211 -5.74 -11.80 7.02
C ASP A 211 -7.15 -11.39 6.53
N PRO A 212 -7.29 -10.83 5.31
CA PRO A 212 -8.58 -10.33 4.83
C PRO A 212 -9.67 -11.39 4.81
N GLN A 213 -9.37 -12.64 4.43
CA GLN A 213 -10.37 -13.70 4.37
C GLN A 213 -10.92 -14.05 5.75
N SER A 214 -10.05 -14.16 6.74
CA SER A 214 -10.44 -14.38 8.13
C SER A 214 -11.25 -13.22 8.71
N GLN A 215 -11.05 -12.02 8.18
CA GLN A 215 -11.70 -10.78 8.58
C GLN A 215 -12.90 -10.38 7.69
N GLY A 216 -13.49 -11.37 7.01
CA GLY A 216 -14.80 -11.24 6.38
C GLY A 216 -14.83 -11.03 4.87
N PHE A 217 -13.69 -11.02 4.18
CA PHE A 217 -13.67 -10.95 2.72
C PHE A 217 -13.66 -12.37 2.10
N GLU A 218 -14.61 -12.64 1.20
CA GLU A 218 -14.66 -13.91 0.48
C GLU A 218 -13.49 -14.08 -0.48
N ASP A 219 -13.15 -12.99 -1.19
CA ASP A 219 -11.98 -12.95 -2.07
C ASP A 219 -11.10 -11.73 -1.75
N SER A 220 -9.79 -11.89 -1.87
CA SER A 220 -8.85 -10.78 -1.67
C SER A 220 -7.68 -10.81 -2.64
N LEU A 221 -7.32 -9.67 -3.18
CA LEU A 221 -6.09 -9.40 -3.90
C LEU A 221 -5.26 -8.44 -3.08
N THR A 222 -4.29 -8.95 -2.33
CA THR A 222 -3.50 -8.15 -1.39
C THR A 222 -2.24 -7.60 -2.05
N LEU A 223 -1.93 -6.35 -1.76
CA LEU A 223 -0.59 -5.80 -1.99
C LEU A 223 0.43 -6.59 -1.14
N ALA A 224 1.43 -7.11 -1.78
CA ALA A 224 2.49 -7.90 -1.12
C ALA A 224 3.88 -7.28 -1.29
N GLY A 225 4.00 -6.24 -2.10
CA GLY A 225 5.18 -5.42 -2.28
C GLY A 225 4.83 -3.94 -2.25
N SER A 226 5.80 -3.06 -2.48
CA SER A 226 5.60 -1.61 -2.42
C SER A 226 5.96 -0.88 -3.72
N SER A 227 6.40 -1.57 -4.77
CA SER A 227 6.63 -0.97 -6.08
C SER A 227 5.35 -0.96 -6.93
N TYR A 228 5.17 0.11 -7.70
CA TYR A 228 4.06 0.20 -8.67
C TYR A 228 4.37 -0.53 -9.98
N LEU A 229 5.62 -0.52 -10.40
CA LEU A 229 6.27 -1.33 -11.44
C LEU A 229 7.72 -1.58 -11.00
N PRO A 230 8.46 -2.48 -11.66
CA PRO A 230 9.89 -2.58 -11.43
C PRO A 230 10.59 -1.22 -11.61
N GLU A 231 11.55 -0.91 -10.73
CA GLU A 231 12.22 0.40 -10.69
C GLU A 231 12.79 0.84 -12.04
N ASN A 232 13.31 -0.11 -12.83
CA ASN A 232 13.96 0.14 -14.12
C ASN A 232 13.00 -0.06 -15.32
N ASP A 233 11.70 -0.16 -15.08
CA ASP A 233 10.73 -0.28 -16.16
C ASP A 233 10.69 1.01 -16.99
N PRO A 234 10.73 0.92 -18.34
CA PRO A 234 10.75 2.10 -19.20
C PRO A 234 9.46 2.93 -19.15
N GLU A 235 8.36 2.34 -18.69
CA GLU A 235 7.07 3.03 -18.61
C GLU A 235 6.92 3.93 -17.41
N VAL A 236 7.85 3.89 -16.44
CA VAL A 236 7.75 4.70 -15.23
C VAL A 236 8.78 5.81 -15.15
N VAL A 237 8.45 6.79 -14.33
CA VAL A 237 9.34 7.85 -13.86
C VAL A 237 9.38 7.78 -12.33
N ASN A 238 10.60 7.76 -11.80
CA ASN A 238 10.86 7.65 -10.36
C ASN A 238 11.26 9.00 -9.79
N ALA A 239 10.75 9.35 -8.62
CA ALA A 239 11.25 10.46 -7.81
C ALA A 239 11.91 9.91 -6.55
N LYS A 240 13.19 10.18 -6.38
CA LYS A 240 14.01 9.67 -5.27
C LYS A 240 14.52 10.81 -4.41
N PHE A 241 14.55 10.56 -3.10
CA PHE A 241 15.16 11.48 -2.15
C PHE A 241 16.58 11.00 -1.81
N ASP A 242 17.46 11.95 -1.50
CA ASP A 242 18.84 11.64 -1.12
C ASP A 242 18.92 11.35 0.40
N THR A 243 18.21 10.32 0.83
CA THR A 243 18.24 9.82 2.21
C THR A 243 18.43 8.32 2.24
N ASN A 244 19.02 7.81 3.32
CA ASN A 244 19.22 6.36 3.49
C ASN A 244 17.88 5.62 3.64
N ILE A 245 16.88 6.27 4.24
CA ILE A 245 15.52 5.72 4.36
C ILE A 245 14.90 5.54 2.97
N ASP A 246 14.96 6.54 2.10
CA ASP A 246 14.41 6.44 0.75
C ASP A 246 15.13 5.35 -0.07
N ARG A 247 16.47 5.33 -0.01
CA ARG A 247 17.28 4.27 -0.64
C ARG A 247 16.90 2.88 -0.16
N MET A 248 16.62 2.70 1.14
CA MET A 248 16.16 1.43 1.70
C MET A 248 14.76 1.08 1.18
N VAL A 249 13.83 2.04 1.14
CA VAL A 249 12.47 1.85 0.60
C VAL A 249 12.54 1.34 -0.84
N TRP A 250 13.27 2.01 -1.72
CA TRP A 250 13.46 1.57 -3.11
C TRP A 250 14.06 0.18 -3.22
N THR A 251 15.07 -0.11 -2.41
CA THR A 251 15.81 -1.38 -2.45
C THR A 251 14.99 -2.55 -1.90
N SER A 252 14.18 -2.32 -0.87
CA SER A 252 13.31 -3.35 -0.26
C SER A 252 11.97 -3.50 -0.98
N SER A 253 11.65 -2.63 -1.92
CA SER A 253 10.39 -2.67 -2.65
C SER A 253 10.35 -3.84 -3.63
N GLN A 254 9.36 -4.72 -3.48
CA GLN A 254 9.05 -5.77 -4.45
C GLN A 254 7.81 -5.37 -5.25
N TYR A 255 7.81 -5.74 -6.54
CA TYR A 255 6.64 -5.64 -7.39
C TYR A 255 5.87 -6.97 -7.31
N ALA A 256 4.91 -7.03 -6.39
CA ALA A 256 4.22 -8.27 -6.05
C ALA A 256 2.81 -8.05 -5.51
N ALA A 257 1.94 -9.01 -5.82
CA ALA A 257 0.60 -9.15 -5.26
C ALA A 257 0.37 -10.60 -4.81
N ARG A 258 -0.72 -10.82 -4.08
CA ARG A 258 -1.13 -12.16 -3.62
C ARG A 258 -2.64 -12.26 -3.72
N PHE A 259 -3.15 -13.32 -4.34
CA PHE A 259 -4.58 -13.60 -4.44
C PHE A 259 -4.98 -14.71 -3.46
N ASN A 260 -5.99 -14.46 -2.63
CA ASN A 260 -6.57 -15.40 -1.67
C ASN A 260 -5.53 -16.15 -0.81
N GLY A 261 -4.52 -15.44 -0.31
CA GLY A 261 -3.47 -16.02 0.52
C GLY A 261 -2.50 -16.96 -0.20
N GLY A 262 -2.61 -17.10 -1.53
CA GLY A 262 -1.73 -17.92 -2.37
C GLY A 262 -0.31 -17.39 -2.50
N ASP A 263 0.42 -17.86 -3.51
CA ASP A 263 1.79 -17.45 -3.78
C ASP A 263 1.88 -16.00 -4.27
N LEU A 264 3.08 -15.41 -4.08
CA LEU A 264 3.39 -14.09 -4.62
C LEU A 264 3.54 -14.13 -6.14
N PHE A 265 2.95 -13.19 -6.84
CA PHE A 265 3.08 -13.04 -8.27
C PHE A 265 3.23 -11.57 -8.67
N LYS A 266 3.82 -11.33 -9.84
CA LYS A 266 3.94 -9.99 -10.42
C LYS A 266 2.60 -9.57 -11.01
N PRO A 267 2.04 -8.40 -10.67
CA PRO A 267 1.02 -7.77 -11.51
C PRO A 267 1.53 -7.59 -12.95
N ASP A 268 0.62 -7.45 -13.92
CA ASP A 268 1.01 -7.35 -15.34
C ASP A 268 1.12 -5.90 -15.85
N LYS A 269 0.86 -4.91 -14.99
CA LYS A 269 0.92 -3.48 -15.31
C LYS A 269 1.08 -2.63 -14.05
N TYR A 270 1.14 -1.31 -14.22
CA TYR A 270 1.19 -0.36 -13.12
C TYR A 270 0.12 -0.66 -12.06
N VAL A 271 0.52 -0.78 -10.78
CA VAL A 271 -0.32 -1.34 -9.71
C VAL A 271 -1.67 -0.64 -9.57
N THR A 272 -1.72 0.69 -9.71
CA THR A 272 -3.00 1.43 -9.64
C THR A 272 -3.96 1.00 -10.75
N ASP A 273 -3.46 0.86 -11.98
CA ASP A 273 -4.27 0.40 -13.12
C ASP A 273 -4.61 -1.11 -13.00
N TYR A 274 -3.68 -1.92 -12.51
CA TYR A 274 -3.93 -3.34 -12.25
C TYR A 274 -5.08 -3.54 -11.26
N TYR A 275 -5.03 -2.87 -10.11
CA TYR A 275 -6.11 -2.96 -9.11
C TYR A 275 -7.43 -2.41 -9.62
N THR A 276 -7.39 -1.39 -10.47
CA THR A 276 -8.59 -0.87 -11.14
C THR A 276 -9.22 -1.93 -12.03
N ASP A 277 -8.44 -2.54 -12.90
CA ASP A 277 -8.95 -3.57 -13.83
C ASP A 277 -9.48 -4.80 -13.06
N GLU A 278 -8.85 -5.18 -11.96
CA GLU A 278 -9.34 -6.24 -11.09
C GLU A 278 -10.66 -5.84 -10.37
N ALA A 279 -10.79 -4.58 -9.96
CA ALA A 279 -12.02 -4.05 -9.40
C ALA A 279 -13.18 -4.07 -10.41
N LEU A 280 -12.91 -3.72 -11.66
CA LEU A 280 -13.90 -3.81 -12.76
C LEU A 280 -14.36 -5.26 -12.96
N LYS A 281 -13.45 -6.25 -12.94
CA LYS A 281 -13.80 -7.69 -13.01
C LYS A 281 -14.70 -8.12 -11.84
N VAL A 282 -14.43 -7.65 -10.62
CA VAL A 282 -15.27 -7.91 -9.45
C VAL A 282 -16.68 -7.36 -9.65
N ILE A 283 -16.80 -6.11 -10.11
CA ILE A 283 -18.08 -5.45 -10.36
C ILE A 283 -18.87 -6.21 -11.44
N GLU A 284 -18.26 -6.49 -12.59
CA GLU A 284 -18.89 -7.20 -13.71
C GLU A 284 -19.38 -8.59 -13.32
N LYS A 285 -18.56 -9.36 -12.59
CA LYS A 285 -18.93 -10.71 -12.16
C LYS A 285 -20.05 -10.75 -11.11
N ASN A 286 -20.28 -9.63 -10.42
CA ASN A 286 -21.20 -9.60 -9.28
C ASN A 286 -22.39 -8.62 -9.45
N GLN A 287 -22.64 -8.12 -10.64
CA GLN A 287 -23.73 -7.19 -10.94
C GLN A 287 -25.13 -7.71 -10.54
N ASN A 288 -25.31 -9.03 -10.41
CA ASN A 288 -26.60 -9.68 -10.13
C ASN A 288 -26.81 -10.05 -8.65
N ARG A 289 -25.90 -9.64 -7.77
CA ARG A 289 -26.01 -9.80 -6.30
C ARG A 289 -25.46 -8.56 -5.59
N PRO A 290 -25.92 -8.26 -4.36
CA PRO A 290 -25.29 -7.23 -3.55
C PRO A 290 -23.82 -7.57 -3.29
N PHE A 291 -22.94 -6.58 -3.45
CA PHE A 291 -21.51 -6.77 -3.14
C PHE A 291 -20.94 -5.58 -2.36
N PHE A 292 -19.93 -5.86 -1.58
CA PHE A 292 -19.04 -4.88 -0.95
C PHE A 292 -17.63 -5.04 -1.52
N LEU A 293 -17.16 -4.03 -2.21
CA LEU A 293 -15.79 -3.95 -2.72
C LEU A 293 -15.00 -2.92 -1.90
N TYR A 294 -13.95 -3.36 -1.21
CA TYR A 294 -12.96 -2.50 -0.59
C TYR A 294 -11.75 -2.37 -1.52
N LEU A 295 -11.72 -1.30 -2.33
CA LEU A 295 -10.62 -0.94 -3.22
C LEU A 295 -9.66 -0.02 -2.48
N SER A 296 -8.68 -0.62 -1.85
CA SER A 296 -7.68 0.02 -1.01
C SER A 296 -6.40 0.25 -1.80
N HIS A 297 -6.35 1.32 -2.59
CA HIS A 297 -5.20 1.64 -3.41
C HIS A 297 -3.92 1.79 -2.60
N TRP A 298 -2.78 1.45 -3.22
CA TRP A 298 -1.46 1.84 -2.75
C TRP A 298 -1.14 3.30 -3.09
N ALA A 299 -1.76 3.84 -4.14
CA ALA A 299 -1.60 5.24 -4.54
C ALA A 299 -2.15 6.17 -3.44
N ILE A 300 -1.42 7.17 -3.06
CA ILE A 300 -0.19 7.72 -3.62
C ILE A 300 1.03 7.55 -2.68
N HIS A 301 1.07 6.45 -1.94
CA HIS A 301 2.14 6.14 -0.99
C HIS A 301 3.50 6.01 -1.70
N ASN A 302 4.59 6.36 -1.02
CA ASN A 302 5.95 6.15 -1.52
C ASN A 302 6.29 4.63 -1.65
N PRO A 303 7.23 4.24 -2.55
CA PRO A 303 8.12 5.09 -3.34
C PRO A 303 7.37 5.88 -4.41
N LEU A 304 7.81 7.13 -4.65
CA LEU A 304 7.16 7.97 -5.65
C LEU A 304 7.52 7.50 -7.06
N GLN A 305 6.56 6.83 -7.69
CA GLN A 305 6.71 6.27 -9.02
C GLN A 305 5.40 6.42 -9.79
N ALA A 306 5.44 7.08 -10.94
CA ALA A 306 4.27 7.29 -11.79
C ALA A 306 4.52 6.81 -13.21
N LEU A 307 3.45 6.53 -13.95
CA LEU A 307 3.56 6.27 -15.39
C LEU A 307 4.12 7.48 -16.10
N ARG A 308 5.02 7.25 -17.05
CA ARG A 308 5.62 8.29 -17.87
C ARG A 308 4.56 9.14 -18.58
N SER A 309 3.52 8.50 -19.12
CA SER A 309 2.39 9.16 -19.76
C SER A 309 1.63 10.12 -18.84
N ASP A 310 1.58 9.84 -17.55
CA ASP A 310 0.95 10.72 -16.56
C ASP A 310 1.88 11.88 -16.19
N VAL A 311 3.18 11.62 -16.03
CA VAL A 311 4.18 12.64 -15.71
C VAL A 311 4.36 13.64 -16.86
N GLU A 312 4.30 13.19 -18.11
CA GLU A 312 4.39 14.05 -19.29
C GLU A 312 3.29 15.11 -19.38
N GLN A 313 2.17 14.90 -18.68
CA GLN A 313 1.09 15.89 -18.57
C GLN A 313 1.41 16.98 -17.50
N MET A 314 2.40 16.76 -16.64
CA MET A 314 2.78 17.63 -15.53
C MET A 314 3.98 18.54 -15.84
N THR A 315 4.33 18.72 -17.13
CA THR A 315 5.52 19.50 -17.55
C THR A 315 5.45 20.99 -17.21
N HIS A 316 4.29 21.51 -16.86
CA HIS A 316 4.10 22.88 -16.36
C HIS A 316 4.62 23.07 -14.94
N MET A 317 4.83 22.01 -14.18
CA MET A 317 5.42 22.01 -12.84
C MET A 317 6.94 21.97 -12.96
N SER A 318 7.65 22.79 -12.18
CA SER A 318 9.12 22.85 -12.23
C SER A 318 9.82 21.81 -11.37
N ASP A 319 9.16 21.32 -10.32
CA ASP A 319 9.72 20.34 -9.38
C ASP A 319 9.45 18.91 -9.86
N HIS A 320 10.52 18.13 -9.99
CA HIS A 320 10.44 16.75 -10.48
C HIS A 320 9.64 15.83 -9.57
N ASN A 321 9.82 15.95 -8.25
CA ASN A 321 9.12 15.10 -7.28
C ASN A 321 7.62 15.41 -7.31
N LEU A 322 7.28 16.70 -7.46
CA LEU A 322 5.90 17.14 -7.59
C LEU A 322 5.26 16.66 -8.91
N GLN A 323 6.00 16.63 -10.02
CA GLN A 323 5.51 16.07 -11.28
C GLN A 323 5.15 14.60 -11.13
N VAL A 324 6.04 13.80 -10.52
CA VAL A 324 5.80 12.35 -10.30
C VAL A 324 4.64 12.13 -9.33
N TYR A 325 4.60 12.86 -8.22
CA TYR A 325 3.51 12.81 -7.25
C TYR A 325 2.16 13.14 -7.89
N SER A 326 2.10 14.20 -8.70
CA SER A 326 0.89 14.60 -9.43
C SER A 326 0.48 13.55 -10.47
N GLY A 327 1.42 12.90 -11.13
CA GLY A 327 1.15 11.76 -12.01
C GLY A 327 0.52 10.58 -11.28
N MET A 328 0.94 10.29 -10.05
CA MET A 328 0.32 9.26 -9.22
C MET A 328 -1.13 9.61 -8.85
N ILE A 329 -1.41 10.87 -8.54
CA ILE A 329 -2.78 11.34 -8.27
C ILE A 329 -3.64 11.26 -9.53
N ALA A 330 -3.12 11.62 -10.69
CA ALA A 330 -3.82 11.49 -11.96
C ALA A 330 -4.20 10.03 -12.28
N ALA A 331 -3.31 9.08 -11.99
CA ALA A 331 -3.61 7.66 -12.11
C ALA A 331 -4.72 7.21 -11.15
N LEU A 332 -4.73 7.72 -9.92
CA LEU A 332 -5.78 7.44 -8.94
C LEU A 332 -7.14 8.04 -9.39
N ASP A 333 -7.15 9.28 -9.85
CA ASP A 333 -8.36 9.94 -10.37
C ASP A 333 -8.93 9.17 -11.58
N ARG A 334 -8.08 8.72 -12.50
CA ARG A 334 -8.45 7.86 -13.62
C ARG A 334 -9.07 6.54 -13.15
N SER A 335 -8.52 5.93 -12.08
CA SER A 335 -9.07 4.72 -11.48
C SER A 335 -10.49 4.95 -10.95
N VAL A 336 -10.69 6.03 -10.20
CA VAL A 336 -12.01 6.43 -9.69
C VAL A 336 -13.00 6.61 -10.84
N GLY A 337 -12.60 7.29 -11.91
CA GLY A 337 -13.44 7.47 -13.11
C GLY A 337 -13.91 6.15 -13.72
N LYS A 338 -12.99 5.22 -13.98
CA LYS A 338 -13.32 3.90 -14.54
C LYS A 338 -14.30 3.11 -13.66
N VAL A 339 -14.11 3.15 -12.33
CA VAL A 339 -15.00 2.45 -11.38
C VAL A 339 -16.40 3.09 -11.37
N ILE A 340 -16.49 4.42 -11.38
CA ILE A 340 -17.77 5.14 -11.43
C ILE A 340 -18.50 4.82 -12.73
N ASP A 341 -17.83 4.95 -13.86
CA ASP A 341 -18.43 4.73 -15.19
C ASP A 341 -19.06 3.34 -15.27
N LEU A 342 -18.32 2.30 -14.86
CA LEU A 342 -18.86 0.93 -14.88
C LEU A 342 -20.00 0.73 -13.88
N SER A 343 -19.88 1.26 -12.66
CA SER A 343 -20.88 1.07 -11.62
C SER A 343 -22.19 1.77 -11.96
N LEU A 344 -22.15 2.93 -12.63
CA LEU A 344 -23.34 3.68 -13.05
C LEU A 344 -24.07 3.02 -14.25
N ILE A 345 -23.34 2.33 -15.13
CA ILE A 345 -23.96 1.59 -16.25
C ILE A 345 -24.86 0.45 -15.72
N HIS A 346 -24.55 -0.10 -14.56
CA HIS A 346 -25.29 -1.22 -13.96
C HIS A 346 -26.38 -0.80 -12.96
N ILE A 347 -26.55 0.50 -12.73
CA ILE A 347 -27.66 1.05 -11.93
C ILE A 347 -28.83 1.42 -12.84
#